data_e639cd173e1f4b3f04d8772bd5e21f3b
#
_entry.id   e639cd173e1f4b3f04d8772bd5e21f3b
#
_cell.length_a   1.000
_cell.length_b   1.000
_cell.length_c   1.000
_cell.angle_alpha   90.00
_cell.angle_beta   90.00
_cell.angle_gamma   90.00
#
_symmetry.space_group_name_H-M   'P 1'
#
loop_
_entity.id
_entity.type
_entity.pdbx_description
1 polymer ?
#
loop_
_entity_poly.entity_id
_entity_poly.type
_entity_poly.pdbx_seq_one_letter_code
_entity_poly.pdbx_strand_id
1 'polypeptide(L)'
;AVTKGELRLRVLYRSEEDPTQLELMEYTLPVSQVIDLEGAQEDCGCQARYEVTGLEVTPRANGEGENRSLAVELSANACADAYRSQELETASDCYSTLYETKPTVRPMGFLRLIELVDDTFPYQEQLSLPQGTQEVVDLWCVAGPPAVRTDGEGVQVSGKLTVGLLLRDQEGQLSYQEQARDYSRTLPVREGAENLVFHPRVWVGDCSFNLTGQDQVEVRCSLQLQGPLFSLTRKKVISDVAVEESR
;
A
#
# COMPACT_ATOMS: atom_id res chain seq x y z
N ALA A 1 17.17 11.00 -2.26
CA ALA A 1 15.80 11.20 -2.74
C ALA A 1 15.04 12.14 -1.81
N VAL A 2 14.06 12.88 -2.34
CA VAL A 2 13.14 13.69 -1.54
C VAL A 2 11.77 13.01 -1.64
N THR A 3 11.23 12.62 -0.48
CA THR A 3 9.88 12.07 -0.40
C THR A 3 8.92 13.16 0.08
N LYS A 4 7.72 13.18 -0.47
CA LYS A 4 6.64 14.06 -0.06
C LYS A 4 5.36 13.26 0.09
N GLY A 5 4.54 13.62 1.05
CA GLY A 5 3.26 12.97 1.29
C GLY A 5 2.40 13.80 2.21
N GLU A 6 1.25 13.25 2.54
CA GLU A 6 0.30 13.83 3.47
C GLU A 6 -0.13 12.77 4.49
N LEU A 7 -0.17 13.17 5.75
CA LEU A 7 -0.74 12.38 6.83
C LEU A 7 -2.07 13.00 7.23
N ARG A 8 -3.12 12.18 7.28
CA ARG A 8 -4.44 12.61 7.73
C ARG A 8 -4.65 12.18 9.16
N LEU A 9 -4.94 13.15 10.00
CA LEU A 9 -5.31 12.93 11.39
C LEU A 9 -6.81 13.16 11.53
N ARG A 10 -7.50 12.12 12.04
CA ARG A 10 -8.91 12.21 12.43
C ARG A 10 -9.01 12.00 13.94
N VAL A 11 -9.69 12.90 14.61
CA VAL A 11 -9.87 12.85 16.07
C VAL A 11 -11.35 12.93 16.37
N LEU A 12 -11.88 11.87 16.95
CA LEU A 12 -13.23 11.83 17.49
C LEU A 12 -13.16 12.24 18.97
N TYR A 13 -13.93 13.25 19.36
CA TYR A 13 -13.91 13.76 20.72
C TYR A 13 -15.32 14.09 21.24
N ARG A 14 -15.45 14.25 22.54
CA ARG A 14 -16.67 14.75 23.19
C ARG A 14 -16.46 16.19 23.63
N SER A 15 -17.44 17.04 23.31
CA SER A 15 -17.46 18.40 23.83
C SER A 15 -17.73 18.38 25.35
N GLU A 16 -17.10 19.29 26.08
CA GLU A 16 -17.43 19.51 27.50
C GLU A 16 -18.81 20.18 27.67
N GLU A 17 -19.26 20.93 26.67
CA GLU A 17 -20.56 21.61 26.67
C GLU A 17 -21.72 20.64 26.49
N ASP A 18 -21.53 19.61 25.64
CA ASP A 18 -22.50 18.52 25.42
C ASP A 18 -21.78 17.16 25.37
N PRO A 19 -21.61 16.49 26.51
CA PRO A 19 -20.92 15.18 26.56
C PRO A 19 -21.65 14.05 25.82
N THR A 20 -22.89 14.27 25.37
CA THR A 20 -23.65 13.28 24.61
C THR A 20 -23.31 13.34 23.12
N GLN A 21 -22.78 14.46 22.65
CA GLN A 21 -22.44 14.67 21.26
C GLN A 21 -20.97 14.32 21.00
N LEU A 22 -20.75 13.54 19.93
CA LEU A 22 -19.42 13.26 19.41
C LEU A 22 -19.18 14.19 18.22
N GLU A 23 -17.98 14.77 18.21
CA GLU A 23 -17.53 15.64 17.12
C GLU A 23 -16.28 15.07 16.48
N LEU A 24 -16.10 15.29 15.18
CA LEU A 24 -14.98 14.85 14.40
C LEU A 24 -14.14 16.04 13.95
N MET A 25 -12.84 15.99 14.25
CA MET A 25 -11.83 16.90 13.72
C MET A 25 -10.97 16.17 12.68
N GLU A 26 -10.69 16.83 11.56
CA GLU A 26 -9.79 16.32 10.53
C GLU A 26 -8.70 17.33 10.22
N TYR A 27 -7.46 16.84 10.14
CA TYR A 27 -6.29 17.63 9.76
C TYR A 27 -5.46 16.88 8.73
N THR A 28 -4.98 17.62 7.74
CA THR A 28 -3.99 17.13 6.78
C THR A 28 -2.64 17.75 7.11
N LEU A 29 -1.66 16.90 7.37
CA LEU A 29 -0.29 17.28 7.71
C LEU A 29 0.63 16.95 6.53
N PRO A 30 1.21 17.95 5.87
CA PRO A 30 2.21 17.69 4.83
C PRO A 30 3.48 17.14 5.47
N VAL A 31 4.03 16.09 4.91
CA VAL A 31 5.30 15.49 5.33
C VAL A 31 6.29 15.52 4.19
N SER A 32 7.53 15.84 4.50
CA SER A 32 8.63 15.82 3.54
C SER A 32 9.89 15.37 4.23
N GLN A 33 10.59 14.39 3.62
CA GLN A 33 11.82 13.85 4.16
C GLN A 33 12.85 13.69 3.04
N VAL A 34 14.10 14.05 3.35
CA VAL A 34 15.25 13.71 2.50
C VAL A 34 15.77 12.35 2.97
N ILE A 35 15.80 11.39 2.06
CA ILE A 35 16.34 10.05 2.31
C ILE A 35 17.62 9.91 1.47
N ASP A 36 18.73 9.63 2.12
CA ASP A 36 19.96 9.28 1.43
C ASP A 36 19.90 7.80 1.02
N LEU A 37 19.97 7.54 -0.28
CA LEU A 37 19.94 6.21 -0.86
C LEU A 37 21.33 5.94 -1.45
N GLU A 38 22.15 5.23 -0.71
CA GLU A 38 23.51 4.88 -1.14
C GLU A 38 23.48 4.10 -2.47
N GLY A 39 24.22 4.60 -3.45
CA GLY A 39 24.32 4.01 -4.78
C GLY A 39 23.15 4.34 -5.74
N ALA A 40 22.14 5.10 -5.30
CA ALA A 40 21.10 5.59 -6.20
C ALA A 40 21.65 6.69 -7.12
N GLN A 41 21.23 6.65 -8.39
CA GLN A 41 21.59 7.63 -9.42
C GLN A 41 20.32 8.30 -9.95
N GLU A 42 20.46 9.34 -10.77
CA GLU A 42 19.33 10.11 -11.30
C GLU A 42 18.41 9.27 -12.22
N ASP A 43 18.92 8.19 -12.80
CA ASP A 43 18.19 7.27 -13.68
C ASP A 43 17.43 6.16 -12.93
N CYS A 44 17.56 6.10 -11.61
CA CYS A 44 16.83 5.13 -10.80
C CYS A 44 15.34 5.46 -10.75
N GLY A 45 14.49 4.44 -10.99
CA GLY A 45 13.09 4.51 -10.61
C GLY A 45 12.98 4.41 -9.09
N CYS A 46 12.22 5.29 -8.44
CA CYS A 46 12.09 5.31 -6.98
C CYS A 46 10.62 5.23 -6.57
N GLN A 47 10.36 4.49 -5.51
CA GLN A 47 9.09 4.51 -4.78
C GLN A 47 9.36 4.79 -3.31
N ALA A 48 8.47 5.56 -2.67
CA ALA A 48 8.60 5.87 -1.26
C ALA A 48 7.27 5.68 -0.54
N ARG A 49 7.35 5.44 0.77
CA ARG A 49 6.20 5.30 1.66
C ARG A 49 6.52 5.80 3.05
N TYR A 50 5.48 6.18 3.77
CA TYR A 50 5.54 6.46 5.19
C TYR A 50 4.77 5.38 5.96
N GLU A 51 5.34 4.92 7.06
CA GLU A 51 4.73 3.97 7.99
C GLU A 51 4.66 4.63 9.36
N VAL A 52 3.44 4.90 9.84
CA VAL A 52 3.25 5.47 11.19
C VAL A 52 3.62 4.40 12.22
N THR A 53 4.54 4.73 13.12
CA THR A 53 5.07 3.84 14.14
C THR A 53 4.62 4.20 15.56
N GLY A 54 4.17 5.44 15.74
CA GLY A 54 3.67 5.93 17.02
C GLY A 54 2.78 7.13 16.86
N LEU A 55 1.76 7.21 17.70
CA LEU A 55 0.87 8.35 17.80
C LEU A 55 0.55 8.58 19.27
N GLU A 56 0.83 9.78 19.76
CA GLU A 56 0.46 10.23 21.09
C GLU A 56 -0.40 11.49 20.97
N VAL A 57 -1.54 11.48 21.64
CA VAL A 57 -2.48 12.60 21.65
C VAL A 57 -2.74 13.00 23.10
N THR A 58 -2.42 14.25 23.44
CA THR A 58 -2.56 14.78 24.80
C THR A 58 -3.42 16.05 24.77
N PRO A 59 -4.55 16.09 25.49
CA PRO A 59 -5.30 17.32 25.67
C PRO A 59 -4.46 18.38 26.41
N ARG A 60 -4.55 19.63 25.97
CA ARG A 60 -3.88 20.77 26.61
C ARG A 60 -4.91 21.80 27.06
N ALA A 61 -4.80 22.18 28.32
CA ALA A 61 -5.60 23.25 28.88
C ALA A 61 -5.15 24.63 28.37
N ASN A 62 -6.12 25.52 28.13
CA ASN A 62 -5.89 26.94 27.93
C ASN A 62 -5.54 27.63 29.24
N GLY A 63 -5.35 28.97 29.22
CA GLY A 63 -5.05 29.77 30.41
C GLY A 63 -6.18 29.81 31.47
N GLU A 64 -7.37 29.30 31.13
CA GLU A 64 -8.55 29.20 32.00
C GLU A 64 -8.76 27.78 32.55
N GLY A 65 -7.89 26.85 32.19
CA GLY A 65 -7.95 25.46 32.66
C GLY A 65 -8.84 24.55 31.82
N GLU A 66 -9.37 25.01 30.69
CA GLU A 66 -10.22 24.24 29.78
C GLU A 66 -9.39 23.56 28.73
N ASN A 67 -9.67 22.27 28.44
CA ASN A 67 -9.01 21.47 27.41
C ASN A 67 -9.51 21.86 26.01
N ARG A 68 -8.91 22.90 25.41
CA ARG A 68 -9.32 23.44 24.11
C ARG A 68 -8.34 23.17 22.98
N SER A 69 -7.27 22.45 23.23
CA SER A 69 -6.30 22.07 22.21
C SER A 69 -5.75 20.68 22.43
N LEU A 70 -5.28 20.06 21.34
CA LEU A 70 -4.62 18.77 21.38
C LEU A 70 -3.16 18.95 20.97
N ALA A 71 -2.25 18.40 21.78
CA ALA A 71 -0.88 18.17 21.34
C ALA A 71 -0.84 16.78 20.71
N VAL A 72 -0.38 16.71 19.48
CA VAL A 72 -0.25 15.46 18.72
C VAL A 72 1.22 15.25 18.40
N GLU A 73 1.78 14.14 18.88
CA GLU A 73 3.11 13.70 18.55
C GLU A 73 3.01 12.44 17.69
N LEU A 74 3.56 12.50 16.48
CA LEU A 74 3.51 11.42 15.52
C LEU A 74 4.93 11.00 15.14
N SER A 75 5.21 9.71 15.22
CA SER A 75 6.42 9.08 14.75
C SER A 75 6.11 8.26 13.50
N ALA A 76 6.91 8.44 12.46
CA ALA A 76 6.76 7.68 11.22
C ALA A 76 8.12 7.32 10.63
N ASN A 77 8.22 6.14 10.03
CA ASN A 77 9.35 5.74 9.21
C ASN A 77 9.10 6.14 7.76
N ALA A 78 10.06 6.83 7.16
CA ALA A 78 10.09 7.05 5.73
C ALA A 78 10.95 5.96 5.07
N CYS A 79 10.35 5.16 4.21
CA CYS A 79 11.03 4.09 3.47
C CYS A 79 11.05 4.44 1.99
N ALA A 80 12.19 4.21 1.34
CA ALA A 80 12.32 4.41 -0.10
C ALA A 80 13.09 3.25 -0.73
N ASP A 81 12.61 2.78 -1.87
CA ASP A 81 13.23 1.76 -2.68
C ASP A 81 13.64 2.38 -4.02
N ALA A 82 14.89 2.12 -4.45
CA ALA A 82 15.41 2.57 -5.74
C ALA A 82 15.75 1.37 -6.63
N TYR A 83 15.35 1.45 -7.88
CA TYR A 83 15.51 0.39 -8.88
C TYR A 83 16.32 0.89 -10.06
N ARG A 84 17.34 0.14 -10.44
CA ARG A 84 18.17 0.40 -11.62
C ARG A 84 18.38 -0.88 -12.43
N SER A 85 18.26 -0.76 -13.76
CA SER A 85 18.64 -1.84 -14.64
C SER A 85 20.15 -1.97 -14.74
N GLN A 86 20.67 -3.20 -14.71
CA GLN A 86 22.06 -3.52 -14.89
C GLN A 86 22.21 -4.62 -15.94
N GLU A 87 23.14 -4.47 -16.86
CA GLU A 87 23.53 -5.52 -17.78
C GLU A 87 24.50 -6.46 -17.09
N LEU A 88 24.23 -7.76 -17.22
CA LEU A 88 25.09 -8.81 -16.69
C LEU A 88 25.55 -9.71 -17.84
N GLU A 89 26.85 -9.82 -17.99
CA GLU A 89 27.45 -10.79 -18.88
C GLU A 89 27.55 -12.16 -18.19
N THR A 90 27.06 -13.19 -18.85
CA THR A 90 27.07 -14.55 -18.32
C THR A 90 27.67 -15.51 -19.36
N ALA A 91 28.52 -16.42 -18.91
CA ALA A 91 29.02 -17.47 -19.79
C ALA A 91 27.89 -18.45 -20.16
N SER A 92 27.67 -18.63 -21.46
CA SER A 92 26.68 -19.60 -22.00
C SER A 92 27.33 -20.86 -22.56
N ASP A 93 28.62 -20.81 -22.90
CA ASP A 93 29.38 -21.92 -23.40
C ASP A 93 30.86 -21.79 -22.95
N CYS A 94 31.57 -22.92 -22.93
CA CYS A 94 32.96 -23.00 -22.52
C CYS A 94 33.62 -24.19 -23.23
N TYR A 95 34.75 -23.97 -23.89
CA TYR A 95 35.56 -25.02 -24.50
C TYR A 95 37.04 -24.75 -24.31
N SER A 96 37.84 -25.81 -24.41
CA SER A 96 39.31 -25.71 -24.48
C SER A 96 39.82 -26.61 -25.60
N THR A 97 40.91 -26.17 -26.25
CA THR A 97 41.62 -26.97 -27.25
C THR A 97 42.66 -27.93 -26.67
N LEU A 98 42.97 -27.76 -25.37
CA LEU A 98 44.03 -28.51 -24.68
C LEU A 98 43.51 -29.43 -23.58
N TYR A 99 42.36 -29.14 -23.05
CA TYR A 99 41.79 -29.84 -21.88
C TYR A 99 40.35 -30.25 -22.15
N GLU A 100 39.90 -31.33 -21.53
CA GLU A 100 38.48 -31.64 -21.45
C GLU A 100 37.82 -30.72 -20.44
N THR A 101 36.81 -29.96 -20.87
CA THR A 101 36.05 -29.02 -20.02
C THR A 101 34.71 -29.62 -19.65
N LYS A 102 34.37 -29.58 -18.36
CA LYS A 102 33.07 -30.01 -17.84
C LYS A 102 32.36 -28.82 -17.17
N PRO A 103 31.53 -28.09 -17.92
CA PRO A 103 30.80 -26.95 -17.33
C PRO A 103 29.70 -27.44 -16.40
N THR A 104 29.61 -26.78 -15.23
CA THR A 104 28.49 -26.92 -14.33
C THR A 104 27.47 -25.83 -14.64
N VAL A 105 26.29 -26.24 -15.10
CA VAL A 105 25.23 -25.33 -15.52
C VAL A 105 24.16 -25.23 -14.42
N ARG A 106 23.78 -24.01 -14.07
CA ARG A 106 22.70 -23.75 -13.10
C ARG A 106 21.64 -22.84 -13.68
N PRO A 107 20.36 -23.04 -13.34
CA PRO A 107 19.32 -22.08 -13.68
C PRO A 107 19.49 -20.82 -12.80
N MET A 108 19.48 -19.65 -13.42
CA MET A 108 19.50 -18.35 -12.74
C MET A 108 18.27 -17.55 -13.14
N GLY A 109 17.62 -16.91 -12.17
CA GLY A 109 16.49 -16.01 -12.39
C GLY A 109 16.97 -14.56 -12.52
N PHE A 110 16.46 -13.87 -13.55
CA PHE A 110 16.71 -12.47 -13.81
C PHE A 110 15.39 -11.73 -13.74
N LEU A 111 15.32 -10.75 -12.86
CA LEU A 111 14.18 -9.85 -12.72
C LEU A 111 14.43 -8.60 -13.58
N ARG A 112 13.48 -8.27 -14.44
CA ARG A 112 13.46 -7.03 -15.19
C ARG A 112 12.30 -6.18 -14.71
N LEU A 113 12.58 -4.98 -14.24
CA LEU A 113 11.54 -4.01 -13.90
C LEU A 113 10.76 -3.65 -15.16
N ILE A 114 9.45 -3.86 -15.13
CA ILE A 114 8.51 -3.47 -16.19
C ILE A 114 7.98 -2.08 -15.92
N GLU A 115 7.52 -1.86 -14.68
CA GLU A 115 6.87 -0.62 -14.28
C GLU A 115 6.93 -0.45 -12.76
N LEU A 116 7.04 0.79 -12.30
CA LEU A 116 6.72 1.18 -10.93
C LEU A 116 5.26 1.62 -10.93
N VAL A 117 4.39 0.69 -10.56
CA VAL A 117 2.95 0.93 -10.53
C VAL A 117 2.63 1.96 -9.45
N ASP A 118 1.88 2.99 -9.83
CA ASP A 118 1.28 3.97 -8.94
C ASP A 118 -0.10 4.32 -9.52
N ASP A 119 -1.12 3.61 -9.05
CA ASP A 119 -2.49 3.68 -9.58
C ASP A 119 -3.47 4.04 -8.47
N THR A 120 -4.47 4.82 -8.81
CA THR A 120 -5.56 5.17 -7.90
C THR A 120 -6.88 4.83 -8.58
N PHE A 121 -7.72 4.06 -7.88
CA PHE A 121 -8.99 3.65 -8.42
C PHE A 121 -10.14 3.86 -7.42
N PRO A 122 -11.34 4.23 -7.89
CA PRO A 122 -12.49 4.45 -7.05
C PRO A 122 -13.09 3.14 -6.57
N TYR A 123 -13.61 3.16 -5.35
CA TYR A 123 -14.47 2.14 -4.79
C TYR A 123 -15.76 2.78 -4.30
N GLN A 124 -16.89 2.20 -4.66
CA GLN A 124 -18.22 2.68 -4.25
C GLN A 124 -19.13 1.50 -3.99
N GLU A 125 -19.80 1.50 -2.85
CA GLU A 125 -20.75 0.45 -2.48
C GLU A 125 -21.81 0.98 -1.53
N GLN A 126 -23.01 0.36 -1.60
CA GLN A 126 -24.08 0.60 -0.64
C GLN A 126 -24.05 -0.47 0.44
N LEU A 127 -24.10 -0.04 1.69
CA LEU A 127 -24.14 -0.90 2.87
C LEU A 127 -25.45 -0.74 3.60
N SER A 128 -25.98 -1.86 4.09
CA SER A 128 -27.17 -1.85 4.96
C SER A 128 -26.75 -1.52 6.40
N LEU A 129 -27.49 -0.64 7.03
CA LEU A 129 -27.36 -0.29 8.44
C LEU A 129 -28.32 -1.15 9.28
N PRO A 130 -28.03 -1.39 10.56
CA PRO A 130 -28.96 -2.00 11.50
C PRO A 130 -30.24 -1.19 11.62
N GLN A 131 -31.34 -1.88 11.86
CA GLN A 131 -32.62 -1.21 12.15
C GLN A 131 -32.50 -0.37 13.43
N GLY A 132 -33.07 0.84 13.41
CA GLY A 132 -33.00 1.76 14.54
C GLY A 132 -31.75 2.63 14.57
N THR A 133 -30.88 2.54 13.54
CA THR A 133 -29.77 3.48 13.39
C THR A 133 -30.32 4.88 13.15
N GLN A 134 -29.97 5.84 14.01
CA GLN A 134 -30.33 7.25 13.85
C GLN A 134 -29.24 8.01 13.07
N GLU A 135 -27.97 7.67 13.32
CA GLU A 135 -26.83 8.42 12.81
C GLU A 135 -25.63 7.49 12.55
N VAL A 136 -24.90 7.75 11.47
CA VAL A 136 -23.54 7.26 11.26
C VAL A 136 -22.60 8.35 11.80
N VAL A 137 -22.07 8.12 13.00
CA VAL A 137 -21.19 9.09 13.68
C VAL A 137 -19.84 9.17 12.97
N ASP A 138 -19.30 8.02 12.59
CA ASP A 138 -18.05 7.94 11.83
C ASP A 138 -17.99 6.67 10.99
N LEU A 139 -17.24 6.75 9.88
CA LEU A 139 -16.98 5.63 8.99
C LEU A 139 -15.55 5.70 8.51
N TRP A 140 -14.86 4.56 8.55
CA TRP A 140 -13.51 4.42 8.00
C TRP A 140 -13.36 3.11 7.26
N CYS A 141 -12.37 3.06 6.38
CA CYS A 141 -12.06 1.90 5.58
C CYS A 141 -10.60 1.50 5.75
N VAL A 142 -10.35 0.19 5.82
CA VAL A 142 -8.99 -0.38 5.87
C VAL A 142 -8.87 -1.45 4.80
N ALA A 143 -7.90 -1.28 3.90
CA ALA A 143 -7.58 -2.30 2.91
C ALA A 143 -6.70 -3.40 3.53
N GLY A 144 -7.14 -4.64 3.41
CA GLY A 144 -6.37 -5.82 3.79
C GLY A 144 -5.27 -6.15 2.77
N PRO A 145 -4.40 -7.14 3.08
CA PRO A 145 -3.33 -7.57 2.18
C PRO A 145 -3.89 -7.99 0.82
N PRO A 146 -3.32 -7.48 -0.30
CA PRO A 146 -3.78 -7.85 -1.62
C PRO A 146 -3.31 -9.24 -2.04
N ALA A 147 -4.15 -9.93 -2.81
CA ALA A 147 -3.81 -11.12 -3.58
C ALA A 147 -3.58 -10.72 -5.04
N VAL A 148 -2.58 -11.34 -5.68
CA VAL A 148 -2.22 -11.08 -7.07
C VAL A 148 -2.44 -12.32 -7.90
N ARG A 149 -3.10 -12.16 -9.05
CA ARG A 149 -3.20 -13.17 -10.09
C ARG A 149 -2.71 -12.58 -11.41
N THR A 150 -1.91 -13.33 -12.12
CA THR A 150 -1.42 -12.96 -13.45
C THR A 150 -2.05 -13.92 -14.47
N ASP A 151 -2.70 -13.36 -15.46
CA ASP A 151 -3.20 -14.08 -16.63
C ASP A 151 -2.61 -13.48 -17.92
N GLY A 152 -2.97 -14.02 -19.07
CA GLY A 152 -2.44 -13.52 -20.36
C GLY A 152 -2.89 -12.11 -20.73
N GLU A 153 -3.84 -11.52 -20.00
CA GLU A 153 -4.42 -10.20 -20.30
C GLU A 153 -3.91 -9.11 -19.35
N GLY A 154 -3.36 -9.51 -18.17
CA GLY A 154 -2.89 -8.51 -17.21
C GLY A 154 -2.53 -9.05 -15.84
N VAL A 155 -2.46 -8.13 -14.89
CA VAL A 155 -2.27 -8.41 -13.48
C VAL A 155 -3.53 -8.00 -12.73
N GLN A 156 -4.24 -8.98 -12.18
CA GLN A 156 -5.37 -8.74 -11.31
C GLN A 156 -4.91 -8.66 -9.85
N VAL A 157 -5.24 -7.54 -9.20
CA VAL A 157 -5.04 -7.33 -7.76
C VAL A 157 -6.39 -7.34 -7.08
N SER A 158 -6.58 -8.14 -6.06
CA SER A 158 -7.83 -8.24 -5.31
C SER A 158 -7.58 -8.38 -3.82
N GLY A 159 -8.55 -7.99 -3.01
CA GLY A 159 -8.43 -8.09 -1.57
C GLY A 159 -9.74 -7.77 -0.86
N LYS A 160 -9.65 -7.69 0.48
CA LYS A 160 -10.75 -7.30 1.35
C LYS A 160 -10.59 -5.85 1.80
N LEU A 161 -11.69 -5.10 1.72
CA LEU A 161 -11.85 -3.81 2.34
C LEU A 161 -12.73 -3.99 3.58
N THR A 162 -12.20 -3.67 4.75
CA THR A 162 -12.99 -3.64 5.99
C THR A 162 -13.54 -2.23 6.16
N VAL A 163 -14.86 -2.11 6.23
CA VAL A 163 -15.55 -0.87 6.52
C VAL A 163 -15.98 -0.90 7.97
N GLY A 164 -15.42 -0.01 8.79
CA GLY A 164 -15.80 0.20 10.19
C GLY A 164 -16.86 1.31 10.26
N LEU A 165 -17.90 1.07 11.02
CA LEU A 165 -19.04 1.97 11.22
C LEU A 165 -19.22 2.22 12.72
N LEU A 166 -19.18 3.47 13.12
CA LEU A 166 -19.60 3.92 14.44
C LEU A 166 -21.02 4.50 14.31
N LEU A 167 -21.98 3.87 14.94
CA LEU A 167 -23.39 4.14 14.80
C LEU A 167 -23.99 4.64 16.11
N ARG A 168 -25.01 5.49 16.03
CA ARG A 168 -25.84 5.91 17.15
C ARG A 168 -27.28 5.50 16.87
N ASP A 169 -27.93 4.89 17.85
CA ASP A 169 -29.35 4.53 17.79
C ASP A 169 -30.25 5.67 18.27
N GLN A 170 -31.58 5.43 18.25
CA GLN A 170 -32.60 6.38 18.70
C GLN A 170 -32.55 6.67 20.20
N GLU A 171 -31.93 5.79 20.98
CA GLU A 171 -31.75 5.94 22.43
C GLU A 171 -30.43 6.65 22.77
N GLY A 172 -29.65 7.04 21.74
CA GLY A 172 -28.37 7.71 21.86
C GLY A 172 -27.20 6.77 22.19
N GLN A 173 -27.42 5.45 22.14
CA GLN A 173 -26.36 4.46 22.42
C GLN A 173 -25.46 4.30 21.20
N LEU A 174 -24.16 4.20 21.46
CA LEU A 174 -23.16 3.95 20.43
C LEU A 174 -22.95 2.45 20.24
N SER A 175 -22.88 2.05 18.98
CA SER A 175 -22.54 0.70 18.59
C SER A 175 -21.48 0.73 17.46
N TYR A 176 -20.65 -0.31 17.44
CA TYR A 176 -19.64 -0.50 16.41
C TYR A 176 -19.96 -1.72 15.57
N GLN A 177 -19.80 -1.60 14.26
CA GLN A 177 -19.99 -2.67 13.30
C GLN A 177 -18.86 -2.67 12.26
N GLU A 178 -18.42 -3.86 11.86
CA GLU A 178 -17.53 -4.06 10.72
C GLU A 178 -18.23 -4.82 9.60
N GLN A 179 -17.96 -4.40 8.38
CA GLN A 179 -18.42 -5.10 7.18
C GLN A 179 -17.24 -5.31 6.23
N ALA A 180 -16.97 -6.56 5.88
CA ALA A 180 -15.94 -6.88 4.90
C ALA A 180 -16.54 -6.88 3.47
N ARG A 181 -15.84 -6.26 2.55
CA ARG A 181 -16.18 -6.16 1.12
C ARG A 181 -15.00 -6.54 0.26
N ASP A 182 -15.25 -6.96 -0.96
CA ASP A 182 -14.20 -7.28 -1.90
C ASP A 182 -13.86 -6.09 -2.78
N TYR A 183 -12.59 -5.88 -3.05
CA TYR A 183 -12.13 -5.00 -4.11
C TYR A 183 -11.33 -5.78 -5.14
N SER A 184 -11.32 -5.30 -6.37
CA SER A 184 -10.51 -5.86 -7.46
C SER A 184 -10.10 -4.76 -8.44
N ARG A 185 -8.85 -4.84 -8.91
CA ARG A 185 -8.30 -3.96 -9.94
C ARG A 185 -7.48 -4.79 -10.92
N THR A 186 -7.72 -4.60 -12.21
CA THR A 186 -6.91 -5.19 -13.27
C THR A 186 -6.01 -4.12 -13.87
N LEU A 187 -4.71 -4.38 -13.88
CA LEU A 187 -3.69 -3.56 -14.52
C LEU A 187 -3.38 -4.17 -15.88
N PRO A 188 -3.52 -3.40 -16.97
CA PRO A 188 -3.12 -3.88 -18.30
C PRO A 188 -1.59 -4.00 -18.32
N VAL A 189 -1.08 -5.08 -18.87
CA VAL A 189 0.36 -5.30 -19.04
C VAL A 189 0.70 -5.18 -20.52
N ARG A 190 1.86 -4.60 -20.82
CA ARG A 190 2.36 -4.48 -22.19
C ARG A 190 2.56 -5.87 -22.81
N GLU A 191 2.22 -6.00 -24.09
CA GLU A 191 2.41 -7.25 -24.82
C GLU A 191 3.85 -7.81 -24.68
N GLY A 192 3.95 -9.12 -24.49
CA GLY A 192 5.23 -9.84 -24.39
C GLY A 192 5.86 -9.90 -23.01
N ALA A 193 5.17 -9.45 -21.94
CA ALA A 193 5.63 -9.63 -20.57
C ALA A 193 5.14 -10.99 -20.04
N GLU A 194 6.06 -11.93 -19.89
CA GLU A 194 5.80 -13.27 -19.34
C GLU A 194 6.33 -13.39 -17.91
N ASN A 195 5.77 -14.35 -17.15
CA ASN A 195 6.20 -14.68 -15.80
C ASN A 195 6.29 -13.43 -14.89
N LEU A 196 5.19 -12.71 -14.80
CA LEU A 196 5.10 -11.49 -14.01
C LEU A 196 5.19 -11.78 -12.52
N VAL A 197 5.92 -10.92 -11.81
CA VAL A 197 6.07 -10.92 -10.35
C VAL A 197 5.70 -9.52 -9.87
N PHE A 198 4.65 -9.45 -9.07
CA PHE A 198 4.14 -8.19 -8.53
C PHE A 198 3.90 -8.30 -7.03
N HIS A 199 4.43 -7.36 -6.27
CA HIS A 199 4.27 -7.28 -4.82
C HIS A 199 3.64 -5.92 -4.46
N PRO A 200 2.34 -5.75 -4.74
CA PRO A 200 1.67 -4.49 -4.51
C PRO A 200 1.36 -4.26 -3.03
N ARG A 201 1.14 -2.99 -2.72
CA ARG A 201 0.47 -2.52 -1.52
C ARG A 201 -0.79 -1.80 -1.93
N VAL A 202 -1.84 -1.97 -1.15
CA VAL A 202 -3.10 -1.26 -1.34
C VAL A 202 -3.47 -0.60 -0.03
N TRP A 203 -3.86 0.67 -0.09
CA TRP A 203 -4.37 1.39 1.07
C TRP A 203 -5.50 2.33 0.65
N VAL A 204 -6.24 2.79 1.64
CA VAL A 204 -7.32 3.75 1.43
C VAL A 204 -6.73 5.16 1.48
N GLY A 205 -6.92 5.94 0.43
CA GLY A 205 -6.59 7.36 0.38
C GLY A 205 -7.69 8.18 1.03
N ASP A 206 -8.73 8.50 0.25
CA ASP A 206 -9.91 9.21 0.74
C ASP A 206 -11.04 8.24 1.05
N CYS A 207 -11.83 8.56 2.08
CA CYS A 207 -13.04 7.85 2.40
C CYS A 207 -14.12 8.85 2.79
N SER A 208 -15.29 8.71 2.19
CA SER A 208 -16.49 9.51 2.47
C SER A 208 -17.74 8.65 2.46
N PHE A 209 -18.80 9.13 3.09
CA PHE A 209 -20.06 8.42 3.09
C PHE A 209 -21.25 9.38 2.97
N ASN A 210 -22.35 8.89 2.42
CA ASN A 210 -23.63 9.59 2.37
C ASN A 210 -24.75 8.63 2.75
N LEU A 211 -25.70 9.10 3.58
CA LEU A 211 -26.93 8.36 3.83
C LEU A 211 -27.82 8.43 2.60
N THR A 212 -28.21 7.27 2.07
CA THR A 212 -29.06 7.15 0.87
C THR A 212 -30.48 6.74 1.19
N GLY A 213 -30.78 6.41 2.46
CA GLY A 213 -32.08 6.03 2.98
C GLY A 213 -32.05 5.92 4.51
N GLN A 214 -33.12 5.41 5.11
CA GLN A 214 -33.16 5.24 6.57
C GLN A 214 -32.18 4.19 7.08
N ASP A 215 -31.97 3.12 6.26
CA ASP A 215 -31.14 1.99 6.66
C ASP A 215 -30.03 1.70 5.63
N GLN A 216 -29.58 2.72 4.89
CA GLN A 216 -28.56 2.56 3.87
C GLN A 216 -27.55 3.71 3.87
N VAL A 217 -26.29 3.34 3.76
CA VAL A 217 -25.17 4.27 3.58
C VAL A 217 -24.38 3.90 2.33
N GLU A 218 -24.11 4.90 1.50
CA GLU A 218 -23.20 4.77 0.37
C GLU A 218 -21.80 5.17 0.83
N VAL A 219 -20.85 4.25 0.66
CA VAL A 219 -19.43 4.46 0.95
C VAL A 219 -18.69 4.71 -0.34
N ARG A 220 -17.87 5.74 -0.37
CA ARG A 220 -16.99 6.08 -1.49
C ARG A 220 -15.56 6.21 -0.98
N CYS A 221 -14.66 5.44 -1.57
CA CYS A 221 -13.23 5.49 -1.23
C CYS A 221 -12.39 5.63 -2.50
N SER A 222 -11.22 6.23 -2.37
CA SER A 222 -10.13 6.08 -3.33
C SER A 222 -9.15 5.03 -2.80
N LEU A 223 -8.93 3.97 -3.56
CA LEU A 223 -7.93 2.96 -3.23
C LEU A 223 -6.66 3.26 -4.02
N GLN A 224 -5.54 3.31 -3.32
CA GLN A 224 -4.22 3.53 -3.90
C GLN A 224 -3.48 2.21 -3.96
N LEU A 225 -2.85 1.94 -5.10
CA LEU A 225 -2.13 0.72 -5.42
C LEU A 225 -0.72 1.06 -5.88
N GLN A 226 0.28 0.64 -5.13
CA GLN A 226 1.69 0.86 -5.47
C GLN A 226 2.49 -0.42 -5.38
N GLY A 227 3.52 -0.53 -6.23
CA GLY A 227 4.52 -1.60 -6.15
C GLY A 227 5.32 -1.77 -7.43
N PRO A 228 6.48 -2.42 -7.36
CA PRO A 228 7.26 -2.75 -8.53
C PRO A 228 6.69 -3.99 -9.23
N LEU A 229 6.45 -3.88 -10.52
CA LEU A 229 6.07 -4.98 -11.41
C LEU A 229 7.30 -5.46 -12.18
N PHE A 230 7.65 -6.72 -12.02
CA PHE A 230 8.78 -7.36 -12.69
C PHE A 230 8.32 -8.44 -13.66
N SER A 231 9.17 -8.73 -14.65
CA SER A 231 9.18 -9.96 -15.44
C SER A 231 10.35 -10.84 -14.99
N LEU A 232 10.08 -12.12 -14.69
CA LEU A 232 11.09 -13.10 -14.32
C LEU A 232 11.48 -13.93 -15.53
N THR A 233 12.73 -13.84 -15.97
CA THR A 233 13.31 -14.70 -17.00
C THR A 233 14.27 -15.68 -16.35
N ARG A 234 14.17 -16.98 -16.66
CA ARG A 234 15.13 -17.99 -16.21
C ARG A 234 16.04 -18.40 -17.36
N LYS A 235 17.35 -18.28 -17.13
CA LYS A 235 18.38 -18.70 -18.10
C LYS A 235 19.32 -19.71 -17.44
N LYS A 236 19.83 -20.63 -18.23
CA LYS A 236 20.92 -21.52 -17.81
C LYS A 236 22.21 -20.77 -17.98
N VAL A 237 23.02 -20.70 -16.93
CA VAL A 237 24.34 -20.05 -16.92
C VAL A 237 25.38 -21.04 -16.42
N ILE A 238 26.60 -20.93 -16.93
CA ILE A 238 27.74 -21.69 -16.44
C ILE A 238 28.17 -21.05 -15.12
N SER A 239 28.10 -21.82 -14.04
CA SER A 239 28.47 -21.37 -12.68
C SER A 239 29.90 -21.81 -12.29
N ASP A 240 30.41 -22.83 -12.95
CA ASP A 240 31.76 -23.41 -12.71
C ASP A 240 32.22 -24.25 -13.90
N VAL A 241 33.51 -24.43 -14.05
CA VAL A 241 34.13 -25.28 -15.08
C VAL A 241 35.21 -26.13 -14.47
N ALA A 242 35.00 -27.42 -14.45
CA ALA A 242 36.07 -28.39 -14.15
C ALA A 242 36.91 -28.66 -15.40
N VAL A 243 38.23 -28.73 -15.21
CA VAL A 243 39.21 -29.00 -16.27
C VAL A 243 39.92 -30.30 -15.94
N GLU A 244 39.89 -31.27 -16.86
CA GLU A 244 40.64 -32.51 -16.74
C GLU A 244 41.71 -32.53 -17.82
N GLU A 245 42.97 -32.97 -17.44
CA GLU A 245 43.99 -33.19 -18.45
C GLU A 245 43.57 -34.29 -19.41
N SER A 246 43.50 -33.98 -20.69
CA SER A 246 43.31 -35.00 -21.71
C SER A 246 44.57 -35.91 -21.73
N ARG A 247 44.39 -37.18 -21.42
CA ARG A 247 45.45 -38.19 -21.51
C ARG A 247 45.82 -38.51 -22.95
#